data_4b185043efe94d0224c98b0401cd313d
#
_entry.id   4b185043efe94d0224c98b0401cd313d
#
_cell.length_a   1.000
_cell.length_b   1.000
_cell.length_c   1.000
_cell.angle_alpha   90.00
_cell.angle_beta   90.00
_cell.angle_gamma   90.00
#
_symmetry.space_group_name_H-M   'P 1'
#
loop_
_entity.id
_entity.type
_entity.pdbx_description
1 polymer ?
#
loop_
_entity_poly.entity_id
_entity_poly.type
_entity_poly.pdbx_seq_one_letter_code
_entity_poly.pdbx_strand_id
1 'polypeptide(L)'
;MFYTYLDFQLVSEWVHFLWFEYLSAILGPINMDRSQSLNAPPYFDGSNYAFWKVRMRAFLCSIDESVWDTVDIGWTRPEAAKSEWDKAALVVANANKKALNAILCGVSLDEFHKVSHVTIAKEAWQILETTYEGTEKVKDTKLQMLTTHFKELKMSEEESFDSFYGKLNEVVIGNFNLREKTNDSKIVRKIL
;
A
#
# COMPACT_ATOMS: atom_id res chain seq x y z
N MET A 1 12.42 27.22 -31.78
CA MET A 1 12.66 26.95 -30.37
C MET A 1 11.38 26.91 -29.52
N PHE A 2 10.18 26.77 -30.13
CA PHE A 2 8.88 26.72 -29.46
C PHE A 2 8.20 25.35 -29.52
N TYR A 3 8.71 24.38 -30.27
CA TYR A 3 8.09 23.06 -30.47
C TYR A 3 8.47 22.02 -29.40
N THR A 4 9.55 22.21 -28.67
CA THR A 4 10.05 21.21 -27.68
C THR A 4 9.38 21.31 -26.30
N TYR A 5 8.69 22.39 -25.97
CA TYR A 5 8.06 22.56 -24.66
C TYR A 5 6.61 22.05 -24.62
N LEU A 6 5.90 22.14 -25.76
CA LEU A 6 4.53 21.64 -25.89
C LEU A 6 4.48 20.10 -25.92
N ASP A 7 5.48 19.45 -26.50
CA ASP A 7 5.55 17.98 -26.54
C ASP A 7 5.80 17.36 -25.16
N PHE A 8 6.55 18.02 -24.29
CA PHE A 8 6.87 17.50 -22.96
C PHE A 8 5.66 17.55 -22.01
N GLN A 9 4.82 18.55 -22.13
CA GLN A 9 3.61 18.70 -21.33
C GLN A 9 2.51 17.74 -21.80
N LEU A 10 2.37 17.55 -23.10
CA LEU A 10 1.44 16.57 -23.67
C LEU A 10 1.86 15.13 -23.31
N VAL A 11 3.14 14.78 -23.39
CA VAL A 11 3.63 13.47 -22.96
C VAL A 11 3.39 13.22 -21.47
N SER A 12 3.58 14.23 -20.62
CA SER A 12 3.28 14.14 -19.19
C SER A 12 1.80 13.91 -18.90
N GLU A 13 0.90 14.62 -19.60
CA GLU A 13 -0.55 14.44 -19.45
C GLU A 13 -1.01 13.08 -20.01
N TRP A 14 -0.42 12.62 -21.11
CA TRP A 14 -0.70 11.29 -21.67
C TRP A 14 -0.21 10.17 -20.75
N VAL A 15 0.93 10.33 -20.10
CA VAL A 15 1.44 9.38 -19.09
C VAL A 15 0.51 9.34 -17.89
N HIS A 16 -0.01 10.48 -17.42
CA HIS A 16 -1.00 10.52 -16.34
C HIS A 16 -2.35 9.92 -16.75
N PHE A 17 -2.82 10.17 -17.96
CA PHE A 17 -4.07 9.62 -18.47
C PHE A 17 -3.97 8.11 -18.65
N LEU A 18 -2.89 7.61 -19.27
CA LEU A 18 -2.63 6.18 -19.41
C LEU A 18 -2.42 5.49 -18.07
N TRP A 19 -1.86 6.19 -17.08
CA TRP A 19 -1.71 5.69 -15.72
C TRP A 19 -3.05 5.48 -15.03
N PHE A 20 -3.99 6.38 -15.24
CA PHE A 20 -5.35 6.30 -14.69
C PHE A 20 -6.17 5.19 -15.37
N GLU A 21 -6.11 5.08 -16.69
CA GLU A 21 -6.78 4.02 -17.46
C GLU A 21 -6.19 2.64 -17.13
N TYR A 22 -4.88 2.54 -16.96
CA TYR A 22 -4.19 1.30 -16.63
C TYR A 22 -4.45 0.85 -15.18
N LEU A 23 -4.51 1.78 -14.23
CA LEU A 23 -4.97 1.48 -12.87
C LEU A 23 -6.40 0.94 -12.88
N SER A 24 -7.27 1.47 -13.74
CA SER A 24 -8.63 0.97 -13.86
C SER A 24 -8.71 -0.41 -14.55
N ALA A 25 -7.78 -0.73 -15.43
CA ALA A 25 -7.72 -2.01 -16.14
C ALA A 25 -7.05 -3.14 -15.32
N ILE A 26 -6.03 -2.83 -14.50
CA ILE A 26 -5.38 -3.81 -13.59
C ILE A 26 -6.21 -4.08 -12.34
N LEU A 27 -6.90 -3.07 -11.83
CA LEU A 27 -7.79 -3.24 -10.69
C LEU A 27 -9.04 -4.06 -11.07
N GLY A 28 -9.21 -4.42 -12.35
CA GLY A 28 -10.43 -5.03 -12.88
C GLY A 28 -11.62 -4.10 -12.68
N PRO A 29 -12.85 -4.50 -12.99
CA PRO A 29 -14.00 -3.81 -12.43
C PRO A 29 -13.86 -3.98 -10.91
N ILE A 30 -13.33 -2.94 -10.25
CA ILE A 30 -13.42 -2.84 -8.80
C ILE A 30 -14.91 -2.95 -8.57
N ASN A 31 -15.35 -4.14 -8.18
CA ASN A 31 -16.66 -4.34 -7.65
C ASN A 31 -16.65 -3.56 -6.32
N MET A 32 -16.62 -2.25 -6.45
CA MET A 32 -16.91 -1.35 -5.36
C MET A 32 -18.37 -1.65 -5.05
N ASP A 33 -18.55 -2.63 -4.19
CA ASP A 33 -19.81 -2.76 -3.49
C ASP A 33 -20.08 -1.40 -2.88
N ARG A 34 -20.90 -0.61 -3.58
CA ARG A 34 -21.27 0.77 -3.20
C ARG A 34 -21.94 0.82 -1.85
N SER A 35 -22.16 -0.33 -1.22
CA SER A 35 -22.78 -0.50 0.09
C SER A 35 -21.78 -0.49 1.26
N GLN A 36 -20.47 -0.38 1.05
CA GLN A 36 -19.54 -0.25 2.17
C GLN A 36 -19.75 1.10 2.85
N SER A 37 -20.39 1.04 4.02
CA SER A 37 -20.58 2.18 4.91
C SER A 37 -19.22 2.83 5.21
N LEU A 38 -19.15 4.17 5.10
CA LEU A 38 -17.96 4.92 5.53
C LEU A 38 -17.59 4.68 7.01
N ASN A 39 -18.52 4.12 7.78
CA ASN A 39 -18.35 3.82 9.20
C ASN A 39 -17.94 2.37 9.47
N ALA A 40 -17.81 1.52 8.44
CA ALA A 40 -17.36 0.15 8.57
C ALA A 40 -15.92 -0.01 8.09
N PRO A 41 -15.08 -0.80 8.79
CA PRO A 41 -13.72 -1.06 8.33
C PRO A 41 -13.75 -1.77 6.96
N PRO A 42 -12.80 -1.48 6.07
CA PRO A 42 -12.70 -2.15 4.78
C PRO A 42 -12.45 -3.64 4.99
N TYR A 43 -13.20 -4.47 4.26
CA TYR A 43 -13.11 -5.92 4.36
C TYR A 43 -11.95 -6.48 3.54
N PHE A 44 -11.28 -7.50 4.10
CA PHE A 44 -10.15 -8.22 3.53
C PHE A 44 -10.37 -9.72 3.58
N ASP A 45 -10.33 -10.36 2.44
CA ASP A 45 -10.56 -11.80 2.25
C ASP A 45 -9.29 -12.59 1.90
N GLY A 46 -8.13 -11.94 1.97
CA GLY A 46 -6.84 -12.51 1.56
C GLY A 46 -6.41 -12.08 0.16
N SER A 47 -7.26 -11.40 -0.61
CA SER A 47 -6.92 -10.86 -1.92
C SER A 47 -6.61 -9.37 -1.88
N ASN A 48 -5.81 -8.87 -2.85
CA ASN A 48 -5.52 -7.44 -2.99
C ASN A 48 -5.07 -6.72 -1.71
N TYR A 49 -4.14 -7.34 -0.97
CA TYR A 49 -3.64 -6.80 0.29
C TYR A 49 -3.19 -5.33 0.18
N ALA A 50 -2.47 -4.97 -0.87
CA ALA A 50 -1.98 -3.61 -1.07
C ALA A 50 -3.13 -2.58 -1.13
N PHE A 51 -4.22 -2.92 -1.80
CA PHE A 51 -5.42 -2.08 -1.87
C PHE A 51 -6.13 -1.97 -0.51
N TRP A 52 -6.33 -3.11 0.17
CA TRP A 52 -6.92 -3.13 1.51
C TRP A 52 -6.09 -2.32 2.50
N LYS A 53 -4.76 -2.47 2.49
CA LYS A 53 -3.81 -1.77 3.37
C LYS A 53 -3.98 -0.25 3.31
N VAL A 54 -4.07 0.31 2.10
CA VAL A 54 -4.26 1.75 1.91
C VAL A 54 -5.62 2.21 2.45
N ARG A 55 -6.69 1.46 2.18
CA ARG A 55 -8.03 1.78 2.65
C ARG A 55 -8.17 1.66 4.17
N MET A 56 -7.60 0.60 4.76
CA MET A 56 -7.63 0.40 6.21
C MET A 56 -6.85 1.50 6.92
N ARG A 57 -5.68 1.91 6.40
CA ARG A 57 -4.95 3.07 6.93
C ARG A 57 -5.81 4.33 6.90
N ALA A 58 -6.42 4.64 5.75
CA ALA A 58 -7.29 5.81 5.63
C ALA A 58 -8.48 5.75 6.59
N PHE A 59 -9.06 4.57 6.79
CA PHE A 59 -10.13 4.35 7.75
C PHE A 59 -9.67 4.60 9.18
N LEU A 60 -8.51 4.08 9.61
CA LEU A 60 -7.96 4.30 10.95
C LEU A 60 -7.66 5.77 11.21
N CYS A 61 -7.03 6.48 10.27
CA CYS A 61 -6.81 7.92 10.35
C CYS A 61 -8.14 8.71 10.44
N SER A 62 -9.20 8.25 9.78
CA SER A 62 -10.52 8.90 9.83
C SER A 62 -11.23 8.76 11.17
N ILE A 63 -10.87 7.74 11.98
CA ILE A 63 -11.36 7.62 13.36
C ILE A 63 -10.67 8.65 14.24
N ASP A 64 -9.34 8.68 14.21
CA ASP A 64 -8.47 9.62 14.91
C ASP A 64 -7.02 9.32 14.50
N GLU A 65 -6.18 10.34 14.30
CA GLU A 65 -4.77 10.16 13.96
C GLU A 65 -4.03 9.32 15.00
N SER A 66 -4.35 9.49 16.29
CA SER A 66 -3.80 8.69 17.36
C SER A 66 -4.10 7.19 17.23
N VAL A 67 -5.17 6.81 16.56
CA VAL A 67 -5.51 5.40 16.28
C VAL A 67 -4.52 4.81 15.27
N TRP A 68 -4.19 5.56 14.22
CA TRP A 68 -3.14 5.15 13.28
C TRP A 68 -1.76 5.11 13.93
N ASP A 69 -1.42 6.07 14.79
CA ASP A 69 -0.14 6.11 15.51
C ASP A 69 0.12 4.82 16.29
N THR A 70 -0.91 4.19 16.86
CA THR A 70 -0.76 2.91 17.56
C THR A 70 -0.40 1.74 16.64
N VAL A 71 -0.67 1.85 15.34
CA VAL A 71 -0.25 0.86 14.32
C VAL A 71 1.13 1.20 13.80
N ASP A 72 1.39 2.44 13.48
CA ASP A 72 2.65 2.90 12.86
C ASP A 72 3.79 2.92 13.88
N ILE A 73 3.65 3.69 14.96
CA ILE A 73 4.64 3.82 16.03
C ILE A 73 4.56 2.60 16.97
N GLY A 74 3.33 2.19 17.31
CA GLY A 74 3.03 1.11 18.25
C GLY A 74 2.61 1.64 19.61
N TRP A 75 2.13 0.70 20.42
CA TRP A 75 1.77 0.94 21.83
C TRP A 75 2.32 -0.19 22.69
N THR A 76 2.89 0.18 23.84
CA THR A 76 3.34 -0.77 24.84
C THR A 76 2.46 -0.61 26.09
N ARG A 77 1.92 -1.72 26.58
CA ARG A 77 1.13 -1.70 27.81
C ARG A 77 2.02 -1.29 28.99
N PRO A 78 1.65 -0.26 29.76
CA PRO A 78 2.36 0.07 31.00
C PRO A 78 2.33 -1.09 32.00
N GLU A 79 3.40 -1.29 32.74
CA GLU A 79 3.51 -2.34 33.78
C GLU A 79 2.62 -2.06 34.97
N ALA A 80 2.37 -0.77 35.24
CA ALA A 80 1.50 -0.33 36.34
C ALA A 80 0.06 -0.84 36.21
N ALA A 81 -0.63 -1.01 37.32
CA ALA A 81 -2.03 -1.37 37.30
C ALA A 81 -2.86 -0.31 36.53
N LYS A 82 -3.90 -0.74 35.82
CA LYS A 82 -4.72 0.19 35.00
C LYS A 82 -5.34 1.33 35.81
N SER A 83 -5.57 1.12 37.10
CA SER A 83 -6.07 2.14 38.04
C SER A 83 -5.08 3.29 38.29
N GLU A 84 -3.80 3.06 37.98
CA GLU A 84 -2.69 4.00 38.17
C GLU A 84 -2.32 4.74 36.91
N TRP A 85 -2.95 4.36 35.75
CA TRP A 85 -2.68 4.98 34.48
C TRP A 85 -3.19 6.42 34.45
N ASP A 86 -2.36 7.32 33.98
CA ASP A 86 -2.76 8.69 33.75
C ASP A 86 -3.73 8.78 32.54
N LYS A 87 -4.28 9.97 32.33
CA LYS A 87 -5.23 10.23 31.23
C LYS A 87 -4.59 9.99 29.87
N ALA A 88 -3.31 10.32 29.69
CA ALA A 88 -2.61 10.14 28.42
C ALA A 88 -2.43 8.64 28.08
N ALA A 89 -1.99 7.84 29.06
CA ALA A 89 -1.87 6.38 28.88
C ALA A 89 -3.22 5.73 28.55
N LEU A 90 -4.31 6.18 29.17
CA LEU A 90 -5.66 5.68 28.86
C LEU A 90 -6.12 6.03 27.45
N VAL A 91 -5.82 7.24 26.97
CA VAL A 91 -6.15 7.67 25.59
C VAL A 91 -5.44 6.77 24.59
N VAL A 92 -4.13 6.57 24.70
CA VAL A 92 -3.36 5.74 23.77
C VAL A 92 -3.80 4.27 23.84
N ALA A 93 -4.07 3.73 25.05
CA ALA A 93 -4.60 2.38 25.21
C ALA A 93 -5.97 2.20 24.52
N ASN A 94 -6.83 3.22 24.58
CA ASN A 94 -8.11 3.19 23.88
C ASN A 94 -7.94 3.31 22.35
N ALA A 95 -7.00 4.11 21.89
CA ALA A 95 -6.64 4.21 20.47
C ALA A 95 -6.17 2.84 19.94
N ASN A 96 -5.27 2.15 20.64
CA ASN A 96 -4.85 0.79 20.28
C ASN A 96 -6.03 -0.19 20.18
N LYS A 97 -6.97 -0.14 21.13
CA LYS A 97 -8.16 -1.00 21.07
C LYS A 97 -9.06 -0.71 19.87
N LYS A 98 -9.23 0.57 19.51
CA LYS A 98 -10.00 0.97 18.33
C LYS A 98 -9.34 0.45 17.04
N ALA A 99 -8.02 0.61 16.93
CA ALA A 99 -7.26 0.12 15.80
C ALA A 99 -7.34 -1.41 15.67
N LEU A 100 -7.09 -2.12 16.77
CA LEU A 100 -7.17 -3.58 16.80
C LEU A 100 -8.58 -4.08 16.44
N ASN A 101 -9.61 -3.48 17.01
CA ASN A 101 -11.00 -3.84 16.70
C ASN A 101 -11.33 -3.60 15.22
N ALA A 102 -10.89 -2.50 14.63
CA ALA A 102 -11.10 -2.23 13.21
C ALA A 102 -10.43 -3.28 12.32
N ILE A 103 -9.17 -3.67 12.65
CA ILE A 103 -8.45 -4.73 11.93
C ILE A 103 -9.22 -6.07 12.05
N LEU A 104 -9.58 -6.48 13.26
CA LEU A 104 -10.26 -7.76 13.51
C LEU A 104 -11.65 -7.84 12.85
N CYS A 105 -12.40 -6.73 12.84
CA CYS A 105 -13.70 -6.67 12.17
C CYS A 105 -13.59 -6.52 10.63
N GLY A 106 -12.45 -6.06 10.14
CA GLY A 106 -12.19 -5.83 8.72
C GLY A 106 -11.57 -7.02 7.98
N VAL A 107 -11.50 -8.22 8.58
CA VAL A 107 -10.88 -9.39 7.97
C VAL A 107 -11.83 -10.59 7.91
N SER A 108 -11.61 -11.51 6.95
CA SER A 108 -12.32 -12.78 6.88
C SER A 108 -11.96 -13.70 8.05
N LEU A 109 -12.70 -14.79 8.22
CA LEU A 109 -12.43 -15.77 9.27
C LEU A 109 -11.02 -16.38 9.19
N ASP A 110 -10.54 -16.66 7.97
CA ASP A 110 -9.22 -17.24 7.75
C ASP A 110 -8.12 -16.25 8.15
N GLU A 111 -8.30 -14.97 7.84
CA GLU A 111 -7.37 -13.92 8.22
C GLU A 111 -7.45 -13.59 9.71
N PHE A 112 -8.66 -13.64 10.29
CA PHE A 112 -8.88 -13.45 11.71
C PHE A 112 -8.10 -14.47 12.54
N HIS A 113 -8.06 -15.74 12.14
CA HIS A 113 -7.28 -16.77 12.85
C HIS A 113 -5.79 -16.44 12.97
N LYS A 114 -5.23 -15.71 12.01
CA LYS A 114 -3.80 -15.31 12.02
C LYS A 114 -3.51 -14.24 13.07
N VAL A 115 -4.48 -13.37 13.37
CA VAL A 115 -4.29 -12.16 14.19
C VAL A 115 -5.10 -12.14 15.49
N SER A 116 -5.98 -13.12 15.72
CA SER A 116 -6.90 -13.14 16.87
C SER A 116 -6.21 -13.27 18.23
N HIS A 117 -4.98 -13.76 18.25
CA HIS A 117 -4.23 -14.01 19.49
C HIS A 117 -3.47 -12.78 20.00
N VAL A 118 -3.36 -11.70 19.21
CA VAL A 118 -2.63 -10.49 19.60
C VAL A 118 -3.53 -9.45 20.27
N THR A 119 -2.94 -8.62 21.12
CA THR A 119 -3.64 -7.54 21.84
C THR A 119 -3.16 -6.14 21.44
N ILE A 120 -2.16 -6.07 20.57
CA ILE A 120 -1.53 -4.84 20.09
C ILE A 120 -1.82 -4.70 18.59
N ALA A 121 -2.37 -3.55 18.21
CA ALA A 121 -2.76 -3.30 16.83
C ALA A 121 -1.59 -3.37 15.83
N LYS A 122 -0.41 -2.89 16.25
CA LYS A 122 0.83 -2.99 15.45
C LYS A 122 1.21 -4.43 15.15
N GLU A 123 1.10 -5.32 16.13
CA GLU A 123 1.41 -6.75 15.94
C GLU A 123 0.46 -7.39 14.92
N ALA A 124 -0.86 -7.13 15.04
CA ALA A 124 -1.84 -7.61 14.06
C ALA A 124 -1.51 -7.13 12.65
N TRP A 125 -1.17 -5.84 12.51
CA TRP A 125 -0.78 -5.25 11.24
C TRP A 125 0.48 -5.90 10.66
N GLN A 126 1.52 -6.09 11.47
CA GLN A 126 2.77 -6.70 11.06
C GLN A 126 2.61 -8.16 10.63
N ILE A 127 1.74 -8.92 11.29
CA ILE A 127 1.44 -10.30 10.90
C ILE A 127 0.82 -10.32 9.49
N LEU A 128 -0.17 -9.48 9.23
CA LEU A 128 -0.78 -9.37 7.90
C LEU A 128 0.23 -8.87 6.86
N GLU A 129 0.98 -7.82 7.19
CA GLU A 129 2.00 -7.27 6.30
C GLU A 129 3.06 -8.31 5.93
N THR A 130 3.58 -9.05 6.91
CA THR A 130 4.56 -10.10 6.68
C THR A 130 3.99 -11.26 5.87
N THR A 131 2.73 -11.61 6.11
CA THR A 131 2.05 -12.71 5.40
C THR A 131 1.90 -12.39 3.91
N TYR A 132 1.55 -11.16 3.56
CA TYR A 132 1.19 -10.79 2.19
C TYR A 132 2.30 -10.06 1.42
N GLU A 133 3.12 -9.28 2.09
CA GLU A 133 4.24 -8.56 1.45
C GLU A 133 5.59 -9.27 1.66
N GLY A 134 5.69 -10.12 2.66
CA GLY A 134 6.93 -10.78 3.07
C GLY A 134 7.72 -9.97 4.10
N THR A 135 8.79 -10.58 4.60
CA THR A 135 9.71 -9.91 5.53
C THR A 135 10.46 -8.78 4.83
N GLU A 136 11.03 -7.83 5.60
CA GLU A 136 11.85 -6.74 5.04
C GLU A 136 12.99 -7.28 4.16
N LYS A 137 13.63 -8.37 4.55
CA LYS A 137 14.67 -9.02 3.74
C LYS A 137 14.14 -9.53 2.39
N VAL A 138 12.92 -10.04 2.34
CA VAL A 138 12.27 -10.48 1.10
C VAL A 138 11.90 -9.28 0.25
N LYS A 139 11.40 -8.19 0.85
CA LYS A 139 11.11 -6.94 0.17
C LYS A 139 12.37 -6.33 -0.45
N ASP A 140 13.47 -6.26 0.31
CA ASP A 140 14.77 -5.77 -0.17
C ASP A 140 15.29 -6.58 -1.35
N THR A 141 15.18 -7.92 -1.27
CA THR A 141 15.59 -8.81 -2.37
C THR A 141 14.75 -8.57 -3.62
N LYS A 142 13.43 -8.47 -3.49
CA LYS A 142 12.53 -8.16 -4.60
C LYS A 142 12.84 -6.80 -5.21
N LEU A 143 13.11 -5.80 -4.36
CA LEU A 143 13.47 -4.45 -4.81
C LEU A 143 14.77 -4.44 -5.60
N GLN A 144 15.80 -5.16 -5.15
CA GLN A 144 17.06 -5.32 -5.89
C GLN A 144 16.84 -5.98 -7.24
N MET A 145 16.01 -7.05 -7.31
CA MET A 145 15.66 -7.73 -8.54
C MET A 145 14.95 -6.79 -9.52
N LEU A 146 13.94 -6.04 -9.06
CA LEU A 146 13.20 -5.08 -9.88
C LEU A 146 14.10 -3.94 -10.35
N THR A 147 14.98 -3.44 -9.49
CA THR A 147 15.95 -2.39 -9.85
C THR A 147 16.93 -2.88 -10.91
N THR A 148 17.39 -4.12 -10.82
CA THR A 148 18.26 -4.73 -11.83
C THR A 148 17.51 -4.90 -13.14
N HIS A 149 16.29 -5.46 -13.09
CA HIS A 149 15.43 -5.62 -14.25
C HIS A 149 15.14 -4.25 -14.91
N PHE A 150 14.84 -3.20 -14.15
CA PHE A 150 14.70 -1.85 -14.70
C PHE A 150 15.94 -1.38 -15.44
N LYS A 151 17.14 -1.64 -14.93
CA LYS A 151 18.40 -1.23 -15.60
C LYS A 151 18.64 -2.00 -16.87
N GLU A 152 18.33 -3.30 -16.90
CA GLU A 152 18.55 -4.20 -18.04
C GLU A 152 17.47 -4.08 -19.11
N LEU A 153 16.27 -3.60 -18.74
CA LEU A 153 15.15 -3.47 -19.66
C LEU A 153 15.50 -2.55 -20.82
N LYS A 154 15.45 -3.07 -22.04
CA LYS A 154 15.66 -2.35 -23.30
C LYS A 154 14.64 -2.84 -24.31
N MET A 155 14.13 -1.93 -25.13
CA MET A 155 13.28 -2.26 -26.25
C MET A 155 14.10 -3.00 -27.33
N SER A 156 13.64 -4.14 -27.80
CA SER A 156 14.27 -4.84 -28.93
C SER A 156 13.77 -4.29 -30.26
N GLU A 157 14.53 -4.51 -31.34
CA GLU A 157 14.17 -3.99 -32.68
C GLU A 157 12.84 -4.55 -33.23
N GLU A 158 12.47 -5.76 -32.80
CA GLU A 158 11.23 -6.41 -33.24
C GLU A 158 10.06 -6.20 -32.24
N GLU A 159 10.29 -5.50 -31.13
CA GLU A 159 9.30 -5.32 -30.09
C GLU A 159 8.42 -4.08 -30.34
N SER A 160 7.09 -4.22 -30.18
CA SER A 160 6.19 -3.07 -30.22
C SER A 160 6.38 -2.18 -28.99
N PHE A 161 6.16 -0.88 -29.15
CA PHE A 161 6.19 0.08 -28.05
C PHE A 161 5.25 -0.31 -26.91
N ASP A 162 4.04 -0.79 -27.22
CA ASP A 162 3.05 -1.19 -26.21
C ASP A 162 3.54 -2.37 -25.38
N SER A 163 4.22 -3.35 -26.01
CA SER A 163 4.80 -4.48 -25.28
C SER A 163 5.93 -4.04 -24.36
N PHE A 164 6.84 -3.21 -24.86
CA PHE A 164 7.93 -2.65 -24.06
C PHE A 164 7.41 -1.81 -22.89
N TYR A 165 6.42 -0.95 -23.18
CA TYR A 165 5.81 -0.09 -22.16
C TYR A 165 5.08 -0.90 -21.07
N GLY A 166 4.43 -2.01 -21.45
CA GLY A 166 3.84 -2.95 -20.50
C GLY A 166 4.88 -3.52 -19.53
N LYS A 167 6.02 -4.00 -20.03
CA LYS A 167 7.13 -4.50 -19.19
C LYS A 167 7.71 -3.42 -18.28
N LEU A 168 7.90 -2.22 -18.81
CA LEU A 168 8.42 -1.07 -18.05
C LEU A 168 7.48 -0.72 -16.89
N ASN A 169 6.18 -0.66 -17.15
CA ASN A 169 5.17 -0.38 -16.15
C ASN A 169 5.12 -1.45 -15.04
N GLU A 170 5.20 -2.72 -15.40
CA GLU A 170 5.23 -3.82 -14.42
C GLU A 170 6.35 -3.62 -13.40
N VAL A 171 7.55 -3.26 -13.87
CA VAL A 171 8.70 -3.01 -13.00
C VAL A 171 8.52 -1.74 -12.16
N VAL A 172 7.97 -0.67 -12.74
CA VAL A 172 7.71 0.59 -12.02
C VAL A 172 6.67 0.40 -10.92
N ILE A 173 5.59 -0.32 -11.21
CA ILE A 173 4.53 -0.64 -10.23
C ILE A 173 5.08 -1.58 -9.15
N GLY A 174 5.90 -2.56 -9.51
CA GLY A 174 6.56 -3.44 -8.56
C GLY A 174 7.40 -2.66 -7.54
N ASN A 175 8.22 -1.70 -8.01
CA ASN A 175 9.01 -0.81 -7.14
C ASN A 175 8.12 0.04 -6.24
N PHE A 176 7.06 0.63 -6.79
CA PHE A 176 6.12 1.46 -6.02
C PHE A 176 5.44 0.67 -4.90
N ASN A 177 5.01 -0.57 -5.17
CA ASN A 177 4.39 -1.44 -4.17
C ASN A 177 5.34 -1.82 -3.03
N LEU A 178 6.66 -1.81 -3.29
CA LEU A 178 7.70 -2.02 -2.28
C LEU A 178 8.18 -0.71 -1.61
N ARG A 179 7.42 0.39 -1.75
CA ARG A 179 7.69 1.73 -1.18
C ARG A 179 8.88 2.47 -1.81
N GLU A 180 9.39 2.02 -2.95
CA GLU A 180 10.39 2.78 -3.69
C GLU A 180 9.80 3.46 -4.91
N LYS A 181 9.79 4.79 -4.90
CA LYS A 181 9.29 5.58 -6.04
C LYS A 181 10.39 5.72 -7.10
N THR A 182 10.16 5.15 -8.26
CA THR A 182 11.02 5.39 -9.41
C THR A 182 10.83 6.82 -9.91
N ASN A 183 11.92 7.57 -10.10
CA ASN A 183 11.86 8.94 -10.56
C ASN A 183 11.39 9.02 -12.02
N ASP A 184 10.42 9.88 -12.30
CA ASP A 184 9.83 10.06 -13.63
C ASP A 184 10.87 10.34 -14.72
N SER A 185 11.93 11.10 -14.40
CA SER A 185 13.04 11.36 -15.33
C SER A 185 13.81 10.09 -15.72
N LYS A 186 13.86 9.06 -14.84
CA LYS A 186 14.48 7.78 -15.18
C LYS A 186 13.57 6.95 -16.09
N ILE A 187 12.25 7.05 -15.89
CA ILE A 187 11.25 6.37 -16.73
C ILE A 187 11.30 6.95 -18.14
N VAL A 188 11.26 8.28 -18.26
CA VAL A 188 11.33 8.97 -19.57
C VAL A 188 12.60 8.61 -20.33
N ARG A 189 13.76 8.54 -19.66
CA ARG A 189 15.05 8.14 -20.31
C ARG A 189 15.06 6.69 -20.76
N LYS A 190 14.18 5.84 -20.27
CA LYS A 190 14.05 4.45 -20.72
C LYS A 190 13.20 4.32 -21.97
N ILE A 191 12.30 5.29 -22.20
CA ILE A 191 11.38 5.32 -23.34
C ILE A 191 12.02 6.01 -24.56
N LEU A 192 12.89 7.00 -24.30
CA LEU A 192 13.65 7.74 -25.33
C LEU A 192 14.95 7.01 -25.71
#